data_13a2e7558a5be23a864c295287d790c7
#
_entry.id   13a2e7558a5be23a864c295287d790c7
#
_cell.length_a   1.000
_cell.length_b   1.000
_cell.length_c   1.000
_cell.angle_alpha   90.00
_cell.angle_beta   90.00
_cell.angle_gamma   90.00
#
_symmetry.space_group_name_H-M   'P 1'
#
loop_
_entity.id
_entity.type
_entity.pdbx_description
1 polymer ?
#
loop_
_entity_poly.entity_id
_entity_poly.type
_entity_poly.pdbx_seq_one_letter_code
_entity_poly.pdbx_strand_id
1 'polypeptide(L)'
;IADMYTNLGHSVTMFALEDCLDFDQSSRNCASLINQARVHNGYHYPRSLATAKQSSRNYAKFKEEFKEALIDFEQIYSIPKRGSSTSSKQFEDFCKRANLYLSETSVDYVNYDTIDKTYDTDESAIDTRLMMSIAREKYSSNYEIVIGEILEIRRKKRYDIEELKVDKSVSNRSDYDWYVRTSHTSGTFDKIVNCAYAGINDVEQLADVPLSKLKFEVCEVALFRDNLDVLRRKGLTIMDGQFVSFMPWSRDGLWSLTSVCYTPHETRQKLSAYLDVRLTESKKDLMIQQLKRYVKPLIVDQLEFVDSKYVVKTVSMSAENDDNRLISLSVKENGSFVSVLGGKLDAIYDLNDLFEKKGLI
;
A
#
# COMPACT_ATOMS: atom_id res chain seq x y z
N ILE A 1 -0.85 4.18 -13.51
CA ILE A 1 0.21 4.90 -14.27
C ILE A 1 0.23 4.40 -15.72
N ALA A 2 0.30 3.09 -15.97
CA ALA A 2 0.28 2.56 -17.33
C ALA A 2 -0.94 3.08 -18.10
N ASP A 3 -2.13 2.93 -17.54
CA ASP A 3 -3.38 3.44 -18.11
C ASP A 3 -3.36 4.96 -18.34
N MET A 4 -2.80 5.73 -17.40
CA MET A 4 -2.64 7.17 -17.52
C MET A 4 -1.82 7.55 -18.78
N TYR A 5 -0.66 6.93 -18.99
CA TYR A 5 0.17 7.20 -20.16
C TYR A 5 -0.47 6.69 -21.46
N THR A 6 -1.13 5.54 -21.43
CA THR A 6 -1.85 5.02 -22.60
C THR A 6 -2.98 5.96 -23.04
N ASN A 7 -3.74 6.51 -22.08
CA ASN A 7 -4.80 7.49 -22.35
C ASN A 7 -4.26 8.81 -22.93
N LEU A 8 -2.98 9.12 -22.68
CA LEU A 8 -2.27 10.24 -23.29
C LEU A 8 -1.66 9.91 -24.66
N GLY A 9 -1.90 8.70 -25.19
CA GLY A 9 -1.43 8.24 -26.51
C GLY A 9 -0.02 7.67 -26.51
N HIS A 10 0.57 7.36 -25.36
CA HIS A 10 1.86 6.70 -25.28
C HIS A 10 1.74 5.18 -25.42
N SER A 11 2.73 4.55 -26.06
CA SER A 11 2.92 3.10 -25.99
C SER A 11 3.57 2.74 -24.67
N VAL A 12 2.98 1.78 -23.94
CA VAL A 12 3.42 1.40 -22.60
C VAL A 12 3.73 -0.10 -22.56
N THR A 13 4.92 -0.46 -22.08
CA THR A 13 5.29 -1.84 -21.72
C THR A 13 5.53 -1.91 -20.23
N MET A 14 4.82 -2.79 -19.53
CA MET A 14 4.99 -3.05 -18.12
C MET A 14 5.89 -4.28 -17.92
N PHE A 15 7.01 -4.10 -17.25
CA PHE A 15 7.88 -5.19 -16.83
C PHE A 15 7.55 -5.59 -15.40
N ALA A 16 7.35 -6.88 -15.16
CA ALA A 16 7.08 -7.41 -13.83
C ALA A 16 7.89 -8.70 -13.62
N LEU A 17 8.45 -8.86 -12.41
CA LEU A 17 9.18 -10.07 -12.05
C LEU A 17 8.27 -11.31 -12.05
N GLU A 18 7.05 -11.12 -11.57
CA GLU A 18 5.99 -12.13 -11.50
C GLU A 18 4.69 -11.51 -12.00
N ASP A 19 3.76 -12.29 -12.49
CA ASP A 19 2.42 -11.79 -12.78
C ASP A 19 1.69 -11.52 -11.46
N CYS A 20 1.81 -10.29 -10.97
CA CYS A 20 1.11 -9.84 -9.75
C CYS A 20 -0.43 -9.90 -9.89
N LEU A 21 -0.92 -10.10 -11.11
CA LEU A 21 -2.33 -10.26 -11.42
C LEU A 21 -2.74 -11.74 -11.48
N ASP A 22 -1.77 -12.68 -11.54
CA ASP A 22 -2.00 -14.12 -11.43
C ASP A 22 -1.77 -14.57 -9.98
N PHE A 23 -2.86 -14.77 -9.29
CA PHE A 23 -2.89 -14.92 -7.84
C PHE A 23 -2.27 -16.21 -7.29
N ASP A 24 -2.31 -17.29 -8.05
CA ASP A 24 -1.81 -18.58 -7.59
C ASP A 24 -0.28 -18.68 -7.67
N GLN A 25 0.36 -17.83 -8.46
CA GLN A 25 1.81 -17.77 -8.62
C GLN A 25 2.49 -16.64 -7.84
N SER A 26 1.79 -15.55 -7.53
CA SER A 26 2.36 -14.33 -6.94
C SER A 26 2.58 -14.40 -5.42
N SER A 27 2.91 -15.56 -4.87
CA SER A 27 2.97 -15.79 -3.42
C SER A 27 4.13 -15.09 -2.69
N ARG A 28 4.98 -14.32 -3.38
CA ARG A 28 6.21 -13.78 -2.80
C ARG A 28 6.23 -12.26 -2.75
N ASN A 29 5.85 -11.69 -1.60
CA ASN A 29 6.10 -10.28 -1.26
C ASN A 29 5.32 -9.22 -2.03
N CYS A 30 4.17 -9.52 -2.61
CA CYS A 30 3.32 -8.49 -3.22
C CYS A 30 2.59 -7.67 -2.13
N ALA A 31 3.06 -6.46 -1.88
CA ALA A 31 2.48 -5.59 -0.86
C ALA A 31 1.03 -5.18 -1.14
N SER A 32 0.59 -5.22 -2.40
CA SER A 32 -0.81 -4.99 -2.77
C SER A 32 -1.72 -6.14 -2.34
N LEU A 33 -1.19 -7.35 -2.19
CA LEU A 33 -1.92 -8.54 -1.76
C LEU A 33 -1.74 -8.82 -0.27
N ILE A 34 -0.53 -8.62 0.27
CA ILE A 34 -0.20 -8.87 1.67
C ILE A 34 -0.17 -7.55 2.42
N ASN A 35 -1.31 -7.14 2.90
CA ASN A 35 -1.51 -5.97 3.75
C ASN A 35 -2.77 -6.20 4.61
N GLN A 36 -3.16 -5.22 5.41
CA GLN A 36 -4.35 -5.34 6.26
C GLN A 36 -5.68 -5.22 5.46
N ALA A 37 -5.60 -5.06 4.13
CA ALA A 37 -6.76 -4.94 3.24
C ALA A 37 -7.72 -3.77 3.58
N ARG A 38 -7.21 -2.75 4.26
CA ARG A 38 -7.96 -1.57 4.66
C ARG A 38 -8.02 -0.54 3.55
N VAL A 39 -9.21 -0.03 3.29
CA VAL A 39 -9.42 1.18 2.48
C VAL A 39 -9.64 2.35 3.42
N HIS A 40 -8.63 3.20 3.55
CA HIS A 40 -8.64 4.30 4.52
C HIS A 40 -9.59 5.42 4.13
N ASN A 41 -10.50 5.80 5.05
CA ASN A 41 -11.34 7.00 4.92
C ASN A 41 -10.84 8.21 5.76
N GLY A 42 -9.64 8.12 6.32
CA GLY A 42 -9.02 9.22 7.04
C GLY A 42 -8.98 9.11 8.55
N TYR A 43 -9.75 8.22 9.19
CA TYR A 43 -9.80 8.06 10.66
C TYR A 43 -8.44 7.77 11.29
N HIS A 44 -7.56 7.13 10.56
CA HIS A 44 -6.23 6.73 11.03
C HIS A 44 -5.24 7.89 11.19
N TYR A 45 -5.65 9.11 10.85
CA TYR A 45 -4.77 10.29 10.82
C TYR A 45 -5.27 11.44 11.73
N PRO A 46 -5.54 11.21 13.02
CA PRO A 46 -6.14 12.22 13.90
C PRO A 46 -5.25 13.45 14.10
N ARG A 47 -3.95 13.33 13.82
CA ARG A 47 -2.97 14.42 13.94
C ARG A 47 -2.70 15.14 12.62
N SER A 48 -3.28 14.70 11.48
CA SER A 48 -3.10 15.31 10.16
C SER A 48 -4.42 15.48 9.41
N LEU A 49 -5.08 16.62 9.58
CA LEU A 49 -6.34 16.93 8.91
C LEU A 49 -6.22 16.91 7.38
N ALA A 50 -5.08 17.34 6.83
CA ALA A 50 -4.84 17.34 5.38
C ALA A 50 -4.81 15.91 4.83
N THR A 51 -4.06 15.01 5.49
CA THR A 51 -3.97 13.60 5.13
C THR A 51 -5.33 12.91 5.26
N ALA A 52 -6.10 13.21 6.31
CA ALA A 52 -7.43 12.66 6.51
C ALA A 52 -8.39 13.05 5.37
N LYS A 53 -8.44 14.32 5.01
CA LYS A 53 -9.30 14.82 3.91
C LYS A 53 -8.90 14.26 2.55
N GLN A 54 -7.61 14.07 2.31
CA GLN A 54 -7.12 13.43 1.09
C GLN A 54 -7.55 11.96 1.02
N SER A 55 -7.33 11.19 2.10
CA SER A 55 -7.81 9.80 2.20
C SER A 55 -9.32 9.70 1.97
N SER A 56 -10.12 10.55 2.62
CA SER A 56 -11.57 10.54 2.48
C SER A 56 -12.03 10.81 1.03
N ARG A 57 -11.37 11.74 0.33
CA ARG A 57 -11.64 12.01 -1.09
C ARG A 57 -11.32 10.80 -1.97
N ASN A 58 -10.18 10.15 -1.72
CA ASN A 58 -9.75 8.97 -2.48
C ASN A 58 -10.61 7.74 -2.14
N TYR A 59 -11.05 7.61 -0.88
CA TYR A 59 -11.94 6.56 -0.42
C TYR A 59 -13.22 6.45 -1.24
N ALA A 60 -13.88 7.57 -1.51
CA ALA A 60 -15.10 7.59 -2.31
C ALA A 60 -14.87 7.04 -3.73
N LYS A 61 -13.78 7.48 -4.39
CA LYS A 61 -13.40 6.99 -5.72
C LYS A 61 -13.06 5.50 -5.70
N PHE A 62 -12.32 5.06 -4.68
CA PHE A 62 -11.93 3.67 -4.54
C PHE A 62 -13.13 2.75 -4.31
N LYS A 63 -14.07 3.16 -3.46
CA LYS A 63 -15.32 2.41 -3.22
C LYS A 63 -16.16 2.26 -4.49
N GLU A 64 -16.23 3.28 -5.32
CA GLU A 64 -16.96 3.22 -6.59
C GLU A 64 -16.28 2.26 -7.56
N GLU A 65 -14.98 2.36 -7.73
CA GLU A 65 -14.21 1.59 -8.72
C GLU A 65 -14.11 0.11 -8.36
N PHE A 66 -13.92 -0.21 -7.08
CA PHE A 66 -13.73 -1.58 -6.58
C PHE A 66 -14.89 -2.07 -5.71
N LYS A 67 -16.10 -1.56 -5.97
CA LYS A 67 -17.31 -1.87 -5.19
C LYS A 67 -17.52 -3.36 -4.99
N GLU A 68 -17.30 -4.16 -6.01
CA GLU A 68 -17.52 -5.60 -5.99
C GLU A 68 -16.51 -6.33 -5.08
N ALA A 69 -15.34 -5.75 -4.85
CA ALA A 69 -14.30 -6.31 -4.01
C ALA A 69 -14.41 -5.89 -2.53
N LEU A 70 -15.31 -4.98 -2.19
CA LEU A 70 -15.49 -4.57 -0.79
C LEU A 70 -16.03 -5.72 0.05
N ILE A 71 -15.55 -5.80 1.29
CA ILE A 71 -16.01 -6.75 2.30
C ILE A 71 -17.04 -6.03 3.17
N ASP A 72 -18.21 -6.62 3.31
CA ASP A 72 -19.28 -6.10 4.15
C ASP A 72 -18.99 -6.40 5.63
N PHE A 73 -18.70 -5.37 6.43
CA PHE A 73 -18.45 -5.42 7.88
C PHE A 73 -18.58 -4.04 8.50
N GLU A 74 -18.67 -3.99 9.83
CA GLU A 74 -18.65 -2.74 10.60
C GLU A 74 -17.24 -2.49 11.15
N GLN A 75 -16.68 -1.30 10.92
CA GLN A 75 -15.36 -0.94 11.45
C GLN A 75 -15.49 -0.13 12.74
N ILE A 76 -15.04 -0.70 13.83
CA ILE A 76 -15.02 -0.06 15.14
C ILE A 76 -13.65 0.54 15.42
N TYR A 77 -13.63 1.83 15.70
CA TYR A 77 -12.46 2.51 16.27
C TYR A 77 -12.61 2.65 17.78
N SER A 78 -11.54 2.37 18.52
CA SER A 78 -11.54 2.40 19.99
C SER A 78 -10.40 3.25 20.50
N ILE A 79 -10.70 4.12 21.44
CA ILE A 79 -9.70 4.93 22.13
C ILE A 79 -9.45 4.32 23.52
N PRO A 80 -8.22 3.91 23.84
CA PRO A 80 -7.90 3.36 25.14
C PRO A 80 -7.78 4.44 26.20
N LYS A 81 -8.08 4.09 27.46
CA LYS A 81 -7.96 4.99 28.63
C LYS A 81 -6.53 5.47 28.87
N ARG A 82 -5.54 4.71 28.42
CA ARG A 82 -4.11 5.00 28.62
C ARG A 82 -3.28 4.68 27.39
N GLY A 83 -2.23 5.47 27.16
CA GLY A 83 -1.24 5.23 26.13
C GLY A 83 -1.62 5.72 24.73
N SER A 84 -2.81 6.27 24.52
CA SER A 84 -3.19 6.93 23.28
C SER A 84 -2.62 8.35 23.22
N SER A 85 -2.13 8.74 22.05
CA SER A 85 -1.72 10.10 21.74
C SER A 85 -2.93 11.01 21.47
N THR A 86 -4.12 10.43 21.29
CA THR A 86 -5.36 11.16 21.00
C THR A 86 -6.43 10.70 21.98
N SER A 87 -7.02 11.62 22.74
CA SER A 87 -8.16 11.32 23.62
C SER A 87 -9.46 11.15 22.81
N SER A 88 -10.47 10.53 23.43
CA SER A 88 -11.80 10.40 22.78
C SER A 88 -12.36 11.72 22.33
N LYS A 89 -12.26 12.78 23.15
CA LYS A 89 -12.70 14.13 22.80
C LYS A 89 -11.94 14.71 21.60
N GLN A 90 -10.62 14.55 21.57
CA GLN A 90 -9.80 15.01 20.43
C GLN A 90 -10.16 14.25 19.14
N PHE A 91 -10.46 12.95 19.22
CA PHE A 91 -10.87 12.15 18.09
C PHE A 91 -12.24 12.58 17.56
N GLU A 92 -13.22 12.84 18.44
CA GLU A 92 -14.54 13.38 18.08
C GLU A 92 -14.41 14.74 17.36
N ASP A 93 -13.64 15.67 17.94
CA ASP A 93 -13.41 16.99 17.36
C ASP A 93 -12.67 16.92 16.01
N PHE A 94 -11.72 15.99 15.89
CA PHE A 94 -11.04 15.73 14.63
C PHE A 94 -11.99 15.20 13.55
N CYS A 95 -12.78 14.18 13.83
CA CYS A 95 -13.75 13.63 12.88
C CYS A 95 -14.74 14.68 12.41
N LYS A 96 -15.25 15.51 13.34
CA LYS A 96 -16.12 16.65 12.98
C LYS A 96 -15.43 17.63 12.03
N ARG A 97 -14.17 17.99 12.28
CA ARG A 97 -13.39 18.92 11.43
C ARG A 97 -13.03 18.32 10.08
N ALA A 98 -12.84 17.01 10.03
CA ALA A 98 -12.55 16.26 8.81
C ALA A 98 -13.82 15.92 7.99
N ASN A 99 -15.01 16.20 8.56
CA ASN A 99 -16.31 15.81 8.00
C ASN A 99 -16.44 14.30 7.81
N LEU A 100 -15.96 13.52 8.81
CA LEU A 100 -16.06 12.06 8.84
C LEU A 100 -17.27 11.65 9.68
N TYR A 101 -17.99 10.62 9.21
CA TYR A 101 -19.04 10.00 10.01
C TYR A 101 -18.44 9.40 11.28
N LEU A 102 -19.08 9.61 12.42
CA LEU A 102 -18.69 9.03 13.70
C LEU A 102 -19.92 8.87 14.59
N SER A 103 -20.14 7.66 15.08
CA SER A 103 -21.21 7.36 16.03
C SER A 103 -20.65 6.61 17.23
N GLU A 104 -20.82 7.15 18.44
CA GLU A 104 -20.45 6.40 19.66
C GLU A 104 -21.29 5.14 19.76
N THR A 105 -20.67 4.00 19.98
CA THR A 105 -21.31 2.69 20.04
C THR A 105 -20.75 1.86 21.19
N SER A 106 -21.42 0.78 21.53
CA SER A 106 -20.92 -0.20 22.50
C SER A 106 -20.83 -1.57 21.87
N VAL A 107 -19.71 -2.24 22.07
CA VAL A 107 -19.41 -3.55 21.48
C VAL A 107 -19.15 -4.55 22.60
N ASP A 108 -19.90 -5.63 22.62
CA ASP A 108 -19.94 -6.58 23.74
C ASP A 108 -18.64 -7.37 23.95
N TYR A 109 -17.80 -7.53 22.93
CA TYR A 109 -16.51 -8.20 23.06
C TYR A 109 -15.37 -7.26 23.52
N VAL A 110 -15.57 -5.94 23.55
CA VAL A 110 -14.55 -4.98 23.99
C VAL A 110 -14.40 -4.98 25.51
N ASN A 111 -13.15 -4.83 25.97
CA ASN A 111 -12.84 -4.68 27.39
C ASN A 111 -12.87 -3.21 27.81
N TYR A 112 -13.98 -2.75 28.35
CA TYR A 112 -14.16 -1.36 28.78
C TYR A 112 -13.41 -0.99 30.08
N ASP A 113 -12.71 -1.93 30.71
CA ASP A 113 -11.76 -1.58 31.79
C ASP A 113 -10.55 -0.84 31.22
N THR A 114 -10.18 -1.13 29.96
CA THR A 114 -9.02 -0.56 29.28
C THR A 114 -9.39 0.42 28.17
N ILE A 115 -10.58 0.32 27.59
CA ILE A 115 -11.11 1.20 26.55
C ILE A 115 -11.97 2.30 27.19
N ASP A 116 -11.76 3.54 26.73
CA ASP A 116 -12.57 4.70 27.11
C ASP A 116 -13.85 4.74 26.29
N LYS A 117 -13.72 4.83 24.95
CA LYS A 117 -14.86 4.86 24.02
C LYS A 117 -14.62 4.02 22.78
N THR A 118 -15.72 3.59 22.20
CA THR A 118 -15.78 2.92 20.91
C THR A 118 -16.71 3.65 19.96
N TYR A 119 -16.34 3.67 18.68
CA TYR A 119 -17.05 4.41 17.63
C TYR A 119 -17.25 3.53 16.42
N ASP A 120 -18.46 3.56 15.88
CA ASP A 120 -18.75 3.08 14.54
C ASP A 120 -18.27 4.13 13.51
N THR A 121 -17.65 3.64 12.42
CA THR A 121 -16.98 4.47 11.42
C THR A 121 -17.25 3.95 10.01
N ASP A 122 -17.27 4.85 9.02
CA ASP A 122 -17.36 4.49 7.60
C ASP A 122 -15.94 4.22 7.04
N GLU A 123 -15.39 3.06 7.36
CA GLU A 123 -14.14 2.57 6.76
C GLU A 123 -14.36 1.14 6.25
N SER A 124 -13.72 0.77 5.14
CA SER A 124 -13.97 -0.51 4.47
C SER A 124 -12.74 -1.41 4.48
N ALA A 125 -12.97 -2.70 4.39
CA ALA A 125 -11.97 -3.68 3.97
C ALA A 125 -12.24 -4.11 2.53
N ILE A 126 -11.20 -4.63 1.87
CA ILE A 126 -11.30 -5.08 0.49
C ILE A 126 -10.70 -6.48 0.35
N ASP A 127 -11.34 -7.33 -0.43
CA ASP A 127 -10.73 -8.55 -0.92
C ASP A 127 -9.69 -8.18 -1.97
N THR A 128 -8.43 -8.25 -1.59
CA THR A 128 -7.32 -7.84 -2.46
C THR A 128 -7.19 -8.71 -3.71
N ARG A 129 -7.62 -9.97 -3.64
CA ARG A 129 -7.65 -10.89 -4.79
C ARG A 129 -8.64 -10.43 -5.82
N LEU A 130 -9.86 -10.18 -5.39
CA LEU A 130 -10.92 -9.73 -6.27
C LEU A 130 -10.61 -8.33 -6.83
N MET A 131 -10.04 -7.44 -6.01
CA MET A 131 -9.55 -6.14 -6.48
C MET A 131 -8.54 -6.28 -7.63
N MET A 132 -7.57 -7.19 -7.51
CA MET A 132 -6.58 -7.42 -8.55
C MET A 132 -7.21 -8.01 -9.81
N SER A 133 -8.19 -8.91 -9.69
CA SER A 133 -8.95 -9.45 -10.84
C SER A 133 -9.69 -8.34 -11.58
N ILE A 134 -10.37 -7.46 -10.86
CA ILE A 134 -11.06 -6.29 -11.44
C ILE A 134 -10.07 -5.36 -12.15
N ALA A 135 -8.93 -5.08 -11.53
CA ALA A 135 -7.88 -4.26 -12.12
C ALA A 135 -7.31 -4.90 -13.39
N ARG A 136 -7.11 -6.22 -13.39
CA ARG A 136 -6.67 -6.97 -14.58
C ARG A 136 -7.68 -6.85 -15.72
N GLU A 137 -8.93 -7.15 -15.46
CA GLU A 137 -9.99 -7.07 -16.47
C GLU A 137 -10.10 -5.67 -17.07
N LYS A 138 -10.02 -4.65 -16.23
CA LYS A 138 -10.21 -3.26 -16.64
C LYS A 138 -9.02 -2.68 -17.42
N TYR A 139 -7.79 -3.04 -17.08
CA TYR A 139 -6.60 -2.31 -17.53
C TYR A 139 -5.62 -3.12 -18.39
N SER A 140 -5.61 -4.46 -18.32
CA SER A 140 -4.55 -5.26 -18.95
C SER A 140 -4.53 -5.20 -20.48
N SER A 141 -5.64 -4.83 -21.12
CA SER A 141 -5.71 -4.67 -22.58
C SER A 141 -5.05 -3.39 -23.11
N ASN A 142 -4.71 -2.47 -22.23
CA ASN A 142 -4.26 -1.12 -22.61
C ASN A 142 -2.74 -1.02 -22.77
N TYR A 143 -1.98 -2.05 -22.37
CA TYR A 143 -0.51 -2.05 -22.42
C TYR A 143 0.05 -3.48 -22.50
N GLU A 144 1.27 -3.59 -22.99
CA GLU A 144 2.00 -4.85 -23.01
C GLU A 144 2.54 -5.22 -21.61
N ILE A 145 2.42 -6.50 -21.21
CA ILE A 145 2.99 -7.02 -19.98
C ILE A 145 4.09 -8.02 -20.32
N VAL A 146 5.30 -7.76 -19.85
CA VAL A 146 6.46 -8.63 -19.97
C VAL A 146 6.81 -9.19 -18.59
N ILE A 147 6.63 -10.48 -18.39
CA ILE A 147 7.02 -11.18 -17.16
C ILE A 147 8.46 -11.66 -17.28
N GLY A 148 9.27 -11.34 -16.29
CA GLY A 148 10.65 -11.78 -16.19
C GLY A 148 11.55 -10.81 -15.45
N GLU A 149 12.70 -11.31 -15.05
CA GLU A 149 13.72 -10.51 -14.37
C GLU A 149 14.35 -9.51 -15.35
N ILE A 150 14.44 -8.25 -14.91
CA ILE A 150 15.20 -7.23 -15.64
C ILE A 150 16.69 -7.45 -15.34
N LEU A 151 17.46 -7.74 -16.38
CA LEU A 151 18.90 -8.04 -16.28
C LEU A 151 19.79 -6.84 -16.57
N GLU A 152 19.27 -5.86 -17.31
CA GLU A 152 20.04 -4.69 -17.72
C GLU A 152 19.11 -3.49 -17.96
N ILE A 153 19.51 -2.35 -17.44
CA ILE A 153 18.95 -1.04 -17.78
C ILE A 153 20.13 -0.12 -18.06
N ARG A 154 20.18 0.50 -19.22
CA ARG A 154 21.23 1.46 -19.55
C ARG A 154 20.76 2.55 -20.48
N ARG A 155 21.45 3.69 -20.43
CA ARG A 155 21.25 4.77 -21.39
C ARG A 155 21.83 4.40 -22.75
N LYS A 156 21.07 4.65 -23.80
CA LYS A 156 21.49 4.45 -25.18
C LYS A 156 21.35 5.81 -25.90
N LYS A 157 22.46 6.31 -26.47
CA LYS A 157 22.40 7.54 -27.28
C LYS A 157 21.36 7.36 -28.38
N ARG A 158 20.51 8.34 -28.56
CA ARG A 158 19.77 8.51 -29.80
C ARG A 158 20.81 8.76 -30.87
N TYR A 159 20.89 7.90 -31.88
CA TYR A 159 21.75 8.18 -33.03
C TYR A 159 21.27 9.48 -33.62
N ASP A 160 22.22 10.41 -33.90
CA ASP A 160 21.96 11.61 -34.63
C ASP A 160 21.30 11.24 -35.96
N ILE A 161 20.01 11.49 -36.05
CA ILE A 161 19.29 11.46 -37.32
C ILE A 161 19.59 12.77 -37.99
N GLU A 162 20.88 13.01 -38.29
CA GLU A 162 21.30 14.15 -39.15
C GLU A 162 20.78 14.03 -40.56
N GLU A 163 20.23 12.88 -40.97
CA GLU A 163 19.68 12.66 -42.31
C GLU A 163 18.18 12.88 -42.44
N LEU A 164 17.43 13.03 -41.32
CA LEU A 164 16.01 13.39 -41.42
C LEU A 164 15.81 14.77 -40.78
N LYS A 165 15.46 15.75 -41.61
CA LYS A 165 15.07 17.11 -41.21
C LYS A 165 13.89 17.06 -40.25
N VAL A 166 14.13 16.79 -38.99
CA VAL A 166 13.11 16.86 -37.92
C VAL A 166 13.21 18.24 -37.26
N ASP A 167 12.12 18.93 -37.28
CA ASP A 167 11.90 20.24 -36.68
C ASP A 167 12.44 20.29 -35.22
N LYS A 168 13.42 21.16 -34.97
CA LYS A 168 14.07 21.38 -33.67
C LYS A 168 13.19 22.08 -32.63
N SER A 169 11.89 22.25 -32.88
CA SER A 169 10.97 22.97 -31.99
C SER A 169 10.49 22.18 -30.78
N VAL A 170 10.88 20.89 -30.63
CA VAL A 170 10.54 20.06 -29.45
C VAL A 170 11.78 19.91 -28.55
N SER A 171 12.12 20.96 -27.82
CA SER A 171 13.39 21.13 -27.09
C SER A 171 13.47 20.47 -25.70
N ASN A 172 12.57 19.57 -25.32
CA ASN A 172 12.58 18.93 -23.98
C ASN A 172 12.79 17.41 -24.00
N ARG A 173 13.24 16.82 -25.09
CA ARG A 173 13.56 15.40 -25.14
C ARG A 173 14.99 15.15 -24.66
N SER A 174 15.17 14.11 -23.85
CA SER A 174 16.49 13.58 -23.46
C SER A 174 17.32 13.18 -24.69
N ASP A 175 18.63 13.43 -24.69
CA ASP A 175 19.55 12.96 -25.73
C ASP A 175 19.75 11.44 -25.72
N TYR A 176 19.11 10.75 -24.80
CA TYR A 176 19.24 9.32 -24.56
C TYR A 176 17.89 8.68 -24.39
N ASP A 177 17.80 7.45 -24.89
CA ASP A 177 16.74 6.49 -24.60
C ASP A 177 17.23 5.48 -23.56
N TRP A 178 16.28 4.82 -22.92
CA TRP A 178 16.55 3.73 -21.98
C TRP A 178 16.48 2.39 -22.71
N TYR A 179 17.56 1.64 -22.73
CA TYR A 179 17.56 0.25 -23.15
C TYR A 179 17.30 -0.64 -21.95
N VAL A 180 16.29 -1.50 -22.06
CA VAL A 180 15.90 -2.48 -21.02
C VAL A 180 16.00 -3.88 -21.62
N ARG A 181 16.61 -4.81 -20.89
CA ARG A 181 16.72 -6.23 -21.29
C ARG A 181 16.30 -7.14 -20.15
N THR A 182 15.46 -8.12 -20.47
CA THR A 182 15.12 -9.25 -19.62
C THR A 182 15.79 -10.53 -20.15
N SER A 183 15.51 -11.69 -19.53
CA SER A 183 15.95 -12.99 -20.06
C SER A 183 15.31 -13.35 -21.40
N HIS A 184 14.19 -12.73 -21.77
CA HIS A 184 13.38 -13.13 -22.91
C HIS A 184 13.23 -12.07 -23.99
N THR A 185 13.37 -10.81 -23.64
CA THR A 185 13.17 -9.69 -24.59
C THR A 185 14.04 -8.49 -24.23
N SER A 186 14.11 -7.55 -25.18
CA SER A 186 14.72 -6.24 -24.94
C SER A 186 14.00 -5.16 -25.74
N GLY A 187 14.04 -3.93 -25.23
CA GLY A 187 13.41 -2.78 -25.86
C GLY A 187 14.12 -1.47 -25.55
N THR A 188 13.74 -0.43 -26.26
CA THR A 188 14.21 0.93 -26.06
C THR A 188 13.04 1.85 -25.78
N PHE A 189 13.14 2.68 -24.74
CA PHE A 189 12.05 3.47 -24.18
C PHE A 189 12.49 4.91 -23.93
N ASP A 190 11.61 5.87 -24.14
CA ASP A 190 11.87 7.30 -23.87
C ASP A 190 11.90 7.60 -22.36
N LYS A 191 11.12 6.83 -21.57
CA LYS A 191 10.92 7.05 -20.14
C LYS A 191 10.79 5.74 -19.39
N ILE A 192 11.34 5.68 -18.18
CA ILE A 192 11.13 4.62 -17.21
C ILE A 192 10.33 5.17 -16.03
N VAL A 193 9.25 4.48 -15.65
CA VAL A 193 8.52 4.72 -14.42
C VAL A 193 8.69 3.50 -13.52
N ASN A 194 9.52 3.64 -12.50
CA ASN A 194 9.85 2.58 -11.56
C ASN A 194 8.82 2.53 -10.43
N CYS A 195 7.95 1.52 -10.46
CA CYS A 195 6.92 1.25 -9.46
C CYS A 195 7.20 -0.03 -8.65
N ALA A 196 8.47 -0.44 -8.57
CA ALA A 196 8.87 -1.74 -7.98
C ALA A 196 8.73 -1.81 -6.44
N TYR A 197 8.25 -0.76 -5.76
CA TYR A 197 8.01 -0.70 -4.31
C TYR A 197 9.24 -1.09 -3.48
N ALA A 198 9.31 -2.34 -2.98
CA ALA A 198 10.49 -2.82 -2.25
C ALA A 198 11.73 -2.97 -3.16
N GLY A 199 11.55 -3.19 -4.45
CA GLY A 199 12.61 -3.29 -5.47
C GLY A 199 13.01 -1.95 -6.11
N ILE A 200 12.52 -0.80 -5.62
CA ILE A 200 12.85 0.51 -6.22
C ILE A 200 14.36 0.70 -6.34
N ASN A 201 15.11 0.44 -5.29
CA ASN A 201 16.56 0.64 -5.29
C ASN A 201 17.30 -0.37 -6.17
N ASP A 202 16.77 -1.57 -6.37
CA ASP A 202 17.37 -2.57 -7.28
C ASP A 202 17.26 -2.09 -8.73
N VAL A 203 16.09 -1.56 -9.12
CA VAL A 203 15.87 -0.97 -10.45
C VAL A 203 16.71 0.29 -10.65
N GLU A 204 16.82 1.15 -9.64
CA GLU A 204 17.67 2.34 -9.66
C GLU A 204 19.15 1.99 -9.80
N GLN A 205 19.61 0.96 -9.13
CA GLN A 205 20.97 0.46 -9.23
C GLN A 205 21.27 -0.10 -10.62
N LEU A 206 20.35 -0.90 -11.19
CA LEU A 206 20.46 -1.40 -12.56
C LEU A 206 20.54 -0.28 -13.59
N ALA A 207 19.82 0.82 -13.37
CA ALA A 207 19.78 1.97 -14.26
C ALA A 207 20.95 2.95 -14.05
N ASP A 208 21.85 2.69 -13.11
CA ASP A 208 22.96 3.58 -12.73
C ASP A 208 22.47 5.01 -12.42
N VAL A 209 21.37 5.11 -11.65
CA VAL A 209 20.82 6.39 -11.18
C VAL A 209 20.93 6.49 -9.65
N PRO A 210 20.92 7.71 -9.07
CA PRO A 210 21.02 7.88 -7.62
C PRO A 210 19.94 7.12 -6.87
N LEU A 211 20.31 6.37 -5.82
CA LEU A 211 19.38 5.58 -5.03
C LEU A 211 18.44 6.45 -4.20
N SER A 212 17.19 6.03 -4.12
CA SER A 212 16.21 6.63 -3.23
C SER A 212 16.52 6.30 -1.76
N LYS A 213 16.33 7.29 -0.86
CA LYS A 213 16.54 7.09 0.59
C LYS A 213 15.34 6.35 1.19
N LEU A 214 15.43 5.04 1.24
CA LEU A 214 14.36 4.15 1.67
C LEU A 214 14.76 3.37 2.93
N LYS A 215 13.75 3.05 3.73
CA LYS A 215 13.79 2.11 4.84
C LYS A 215 12.84 0.95 4.53
N PHE A 216 13.27 -0.25 4.85
CA PHE A 216 12.53 -1.48 4.61
C PHE A 216 12.17 -2.13 5.95
N GLU A 217 10.91 -2.47 6.13
CA GLU A 217 10.40 -3.14 7.33
C GLU A 217 9.83 -4.50 6.91
N VAL A 218 10.38 -5.59 7.45
CA VAL A 218 9.76 -6.92 7.31
C VAL A 218 8.56 -6.96 8.23
N CYS A 219 7.37 -7.00 7.65
CA CYS A 219 6.10 -6.93 8.38
C CYS A 219 5.35 -8.25 8.30
N GLU A 220 4.71 -8.63 9.40
CA GLU A 220 3.83 -9.78 9.53
C GLU A 220 2.37 -9.35 9.55
N VAL A 221 1.52 -10.10 8.85
CA VAL A 221 0.07 -10.07 9.00
C VAL A 221 -0.35 -11.46 9.48
N ALA A 222 -0.76 -11.58 10.73
CA ALA A 222 -1.22 -12.85 11.28
C ALA A 222 -2.71 -13.05 10.93
N LEU A 223 -3.03 -14.23 10.39
CA LEU A 223 -4.37 -14.56 9.88
C LEU A 223 -5.09 -15.52 10.81
N PHE A 224 -6.34 -15.20 11.08
CA PHE A 224 -7.23 -15.95 11.97
C PHE A 224 -8.55 -16.24 11.29
N ARG A 225 -9.27 -17.24 11.80
CA ARG A 225 -10.64 -17.57 11.43
C ARG A 225 -11.55 -17.42 12.66
N ASP A 226 -12.67 -16.75 12.45
CA ASP A 226 -13.76 -16.63 13.43
C ASP A 226 -14.87 -17.62 13.06
N ASN A 227 -14.67 -18.90 13.42
CA ASN A 227 -15.59 -19.97 13.06
C ASN A 227 -16.95 -19.87 13.83
N LEU A 228 -16.97 -19.14 14.93
CA LEU A 228 -18.16 -19.02 15.79
C LEU A 228 -18.85 -17.66 15.64
N ASP A 229 -18.38 -16.82 14.71
CA ASP A 229 -18.86 -15.45 14.48
C ASP A 229 -18.91 -14.61 15.78
N VAL A 230 -17.93 -14.82 16.66
CA VAL A 230 -17.87 -14.11 17.95
C VAL A 230 -17.64 -12.61 17.79
N LEU A 231 -17.06 -12.20 16.68
CA LEU A 231 -16.81 -10.79 16.33
C LEU A 231 -18.02 -10.15 15.64
N ARG A 232 -19.04 -10.94 15.26
CA ARG A 232 -20.26 -10.45 14.59
C ARG A 232 -19.95 -9.49 13.44
N ARG A 233 -18.96 -9.84 12.62
CA ARG A 233 -18.48 -9.03 11.49
C ARG A 233 -18.06 -7.60 11.87
N LYS A 234 -17.63 -7.37 13.10
CA LYS A 234 -17.14 -6.06 13.58
C LYS A 234 -15.63 -6.07 13.72
N GLY A 235 -14.94 -5.36 12.82
CA GLY A 235 -13.50 -5.11 12.94
C GLY A 235 -13.21 -4.15 14.08
N LEU A 236 -12.00 -4.22 14.64
CA LEU A 236 -11.57 -3.38 15.75
C LEU A 236 -10.21 -2.74 15.44
N THR A 237 -10.14 -1.44 15.51
CA THR A 237 -8.87 -0.70 15.48
C THR A 237 -8.73 0.11 16.77
N ILE A 238 -7.67 -0.15 17.51
CA ILE A 238 -7.31 0.62 18.69
C ILE A 238 -6.30 1.69 18.31
N MET A 239 -6.54 2.93 18.71
CA MET A 239 -5.69 4.07 18.33
C MET A 239 -5.63 5.12 19.44
N ASP A 240 -4.70 6.04 19.44
CA ASP A 240 -3.64 6.40 18.50
C ASP A 240 -2.27 6.07 19.13
N GLY A 241 -1.52 5.11 18.59
CA GLY A 241 -0.23 4.70 19.17
C GLY A 241 0.15 3.24 18.89
N GLN A 242 0.86 2.64 19.83
CA GLN A 242 1.40 1.28 19.70
C GLN A 242 0.36 0.21 20.05
N PHE A 243 -0.68 0.12 19.25
CA PHE A 243 -1.82 -0.76 19.48
C PHE A 243 -2.02 -1.80 18.38
N VAL A 244 -3.15 -2.49 18.46
CA VAL A 244 -3.54 -3.57 17.55
C VAL A 244 -4.70 -3.13 16.65
N SER A 245 -4.77 -3.76 15.49
CA SER A 245 -5.92 -3.71 14.62
C SER A 245 -6.29 -5.12 14.16
N PHE A 246 -7.58 -5.45 14.25
CA PHE A 246 -8.14 -6.72 13.86
C PHE A 246 -9.33 -6.48 12.94
N MET A 247 -9.27 -6.99 11.69
CA MET A 247 -10.30 -6.71 10.69
C MET A 247 -10.35 -7.79 9.60
N PRO A 248 -11.46 -7.90 8.86
CA PRO A 248 -11.57 -8.85 7.76
C PRO A 248 -10.43 -8.69 6.77
N TRP A 249 -9.92 -9.81 6.24
CA TRP A 249 -8.82 -9.83 5.27
C TRP A 249 -9.24 -10.37 3.90
N SER A 250 -10.24 -11.25 3.88
CA SER A 250 -10.78 -11.84 2.65
C SER A 250 -12.25 -12.24 2.85
N ARG A 251 -12.94 -12.51 1.77
CA ARG A 251 -14.35 -12.94 1.80
C ARG A 251 -14.56 -14.37 2.28
N ASP A 252 -13.51 -15.18 2.32
CA ASP A 252 -13.54 -16.56 2.82
C ASP A 252 -13.50 -16.69 4.35
N GLY A 253 -13.74 -15.58 5.05
CA GLY A 253 -13.85 -15.53 6.49
C GLY A 253 -12.52 -15.42 7.24
N LEU A 254 -11.43 -15.06 6.55
CA LEU A 254 -10.16 -14.77 7.20
C LEU A 254 -10.13 -13.34 7.75
N TRP A 255 -9.51 -13.23 8.91
CA TRP A 255 -9.28 -11.99 9.64
C TRP A 255 -7.79 -11.74 9.79
N SER A 256 -7.36 -10.49 9.67
CA SER A 256 -5.99 -10.06 9.87
C SER A 256 -5.80 -9.43 11.24
N LEU A 257 -4.78 -9.84 11.96
CA LEU A 257 -4.30 -9.18 13.17
C LEU A 257 -2.94 -8.54 12.88
N THR A 258 -2.86 -7.24 13.14
CA THR A 258 -1.61 -6.48 13.10
C THR A 258 -1.40 -5.70 14.39
N SER A 259 -0.16 -5.39 14.68
CA SER A 259 0.24 -4.61 15.85
C SER A 259 1.34 -3.63 15.45
N VAL A 260 1.23 -2.39 15.84
CA VAL A 260 2.29 -1.40 15.58
C VAL A 260 3.62 -1.83 16.23
N CYS A 261 3.58 -2.54 17.37
CA CYS A 261 4.78 -3.04 18.06
C CYS A 261 5.38 -4.30 17.44
N TYR A 262 4.54 -5.23 16.97
CA TYR A 262 4.97 -6.59 16.67
C TYR A 262 4.88 -6.95 15.20
N THR A 263 4.07 -6.26 14.41
CA THR A 263 4.02 -6.42 12.95
C THR A 263 5.38 -6.18 12.30
N PRO A 264 6.16 -5.12 12.64
CA PRO A 264 7.53 -5.01 12.18
C PRO A 264 8.43 -6.00 12.94
N HIS A 265 9.10 -6.88 12.21
CA HIS A 265 10.10 -7.81 12.75
C HIS A 265 11.48 -7.23 12.71
N GLU A 266 11.82 -6.62 11.60
CA GLU A 266 13.14 -6.10 11.31
C GLU A 266 13.03 -4.84 10.46
N THR A 267 13.95 -3.91 10.70
CA THR A 267 14.11 -2.69 9.92
C THR A 267 15.50 -2.67 9.29
N ARG A 268 15.58 -2.42 7.98
CA ARG A 268 16.82 -2.35 7.21
C ARG A 268 16.85 -1.11 6.34
N GLN A 269 18.07 -0.57 6.13
CA GLN A 269 18.29 0.52 5.15
C GLN A 269 18.66 -0.03 3.75
N LYS A 270 19.05 -1.28 3.66
CA LYS A 270 19.29 -1.98 2.41
C LYS A 270 18.57 -3.30 2.45
N LEU A 271 17.82 -3.59 1.39
CA LEU A 271 17.19 -4.88 1.18
C LEU A 271 18.09 -5.71 0.27
N SER A 272 18.27 -6.99 0.62
CA SER A 272 18.84 -7.96 -0.33
C SER A 272 17.69 -8.46 -1.21
N ALA A 273 17.89 -8.48 -2.52
CA ALA A 273 16.93 -9.03 -3.48
C ALA A 273 16.51 -10.48 -3.20
N TYR A 274 17.33 -11.20 -2.42
CA TYR A 274 17.12 -12.60 -2.04
C TYR A 274 16.64 -12.80 -0.59
N LEU A 275 16.10 -11.76 0.05
CA LEU A 275 15.61 -11.89 1.41
C LEU A 275 14.41 -12.83 1.46
N ASP A 276 14.60 -14.01 2.04
CA ASP A 276 13.48 -14.93 2.28
C ASP A 276 12.75 -14.53 3.57
N VAL A 277 11.71 -13.72 3.42
CA VAL A 277 10.88 -13.26 4.55
C VAL A 277 10.10 -14.40 5.22
N ARG A 278 9.98 -15.57 4.58
CA ARG A 278 9.27 -16.75 5.11
C ARG A 278 10.01 -17.43 6.25
N LEU A 279 11.31 -17.16 6.43
CA LEU A 279 12.11 -17.69 7.53
C LEU A 279 11.94 -16.88 8.82
N THR A 280 11.10 -15.85 8.82
CA THR A 280 10.83 -15.02 9.99
C THR A 280 9.92 -15.75 10.97
N GLU A 281 10.35 -15.88 12.23
CA GLU A 281 9.52 -16.45 13.28
C GLU A 281 8.32 -15.55 13.60
N SER A 282 7.12 -16.12 13.67
CA SER A 282 5.90 -15.36 13.92
C SER A 282 5.84 -14.76 15.33
N LYS A 283 5.42 -13.50 15.42
CA LYS A 283 5.09 -12.81 16.68
C LYS A 283 3.60 -12.83 17.00
N LYS A 284 2.83 -13.72 16.39
CA LYS A 284 1.37 -13.84 16.57
C LYS A 284 0.96 -13.93 18.04
N ASP A 285 1.73 -14.64 18.87
CA ASP A 285 1.38 -14.84 20.30
C ASP A 285 1.51 -13.52 21.08
N LEU A 286 2.49 -12.67 20.73
CA LEU A 286 2.64 -11.34 21.30
C LEU A 286 1.51 -10.42 20.86
N MET A 287 1.09 -10.51 19.57
CA MET A 287 -0.06 -9.76 19.05
C MET A 287 -1.36 -10.19 19.75
N ILE A 288 -1.57 -11.48 19.94
CA ILE A 288 -2.72 -12.03 20.68
C ILE A 288 -2.72 -11.57 22.14
N GLN A 289 -1.57 -11.61 22.82
CA GLN A 289 -1.47 -11.09 24.19
C GLN A 289 -1.82 -9.59 24.27
N GLN A 290 -1.41 -8.84 23.27
CA GLN A 290 -1.77 -7.43 23.20
C GLN A 290 -3.27 -7.24 22.91
N LEU A 291 -3.87 -8.03 22.02
CA LEU A 291 -5.31 -7.99 21.72
C LEU A 291 -6.15 -8.29 22.96
N LYS A 292 -5.77 -9.29 23.78
CA LYS A 292 -6.44 -9.66 25.03
C LYS A 292 -6.50 -8.56 26.09
N ARG A 293 -5.73 -7.49 25.94
CA ARG A 293 -5.85 -6.30 26.83
C ARG A 293 -7.08 -5.48 26.53
N TYR A 294 -7.55 -5.50 25.28
CA TYR A 294 -8.59 -4.61 24.76
C TYR A 294 -9.86 -5.37 24.36
N VAL A 295 -9.73 -6.64 24.09
CA VAL A 295 -10.83 -7.58 23.79
C VAL A 295 -10.91 -8.60 24.91
N LYS A 296 -12.12 -8.98 25.28
CA LYS A 296 -12.36 -10.00 26.34
C LYS A 296 -11.61 -11.28 25.98
N PRO A 297 -10.77 -11.83 26.88
CA PRO A 297 -9.95 -13.01 26.59
C PRO A 297 -10.74 -14.21 26.06
N LEU A 298 -11.94 -14.48 26.60
CA LEU A 298 -12.80 -15.57 26.14
C LEU A 298 -13.20 -15.48 24.68
N ILE A 299 -13.25 -14.28 24.11
CA ILE A 299 -13.53 -14.08 22.69
C ILE A 299 -12.27 -14.36 21.87
N VAL A 300 -11.13 -13.82 22.30
CA VAL A 300 -9.86 -14.02 21.60
C VAL A 300 -9.45 -15.49 21.57
N ASP A 301 -9.72 -16.24 22.63
CA ASP A 301 -9.41 -17.68 22.75
C ASP A 301 -10.25 -18.57 21.79
N GLN A 302 -11.32 -18.04 21.21
CA GLN A 302 -12.14 -18.72 20.21
C GLN A 302 -11.66 -18.50 18.76
N LEU A 303 -10.72 -17.59 18.56
CA LEU A 303 -10.16 -17.34 17.23
C LEU A 303 -9.12 -18.40 16.89
N GLU A 304 -9.27 -19.02 15.73
CA GLU A 304 -8.35 -20.04 15.23
C GLU A 304 -7.24 -19.38 14.41
N PHE A 305 -5.98 -19.55 14.81
CA PHE A 305 -4.84 -19.14 13.99
C PHE A 305 -4.73 -20.02 12.75
N VAL A 306 -4.60 -19.38 11.58
CA VAL A 306 -4.51 -20.08 10.30
C VAL A 306 -3.09 -20.01 9.74
N ASP A 307 -2.52 -18.82 9.61
CA ASP A 307 -1.22 -18.62 9.00
C ASP A 307 -0.67 -17.21 9.32
N SER A 308 0.60 -16.98 9.02
CA SER A 308 1.20 -15.64 8.97
C SER A 308 1.73 -15.34 7.59
N LYS A 309 1.36 -14.19 7.04
CA LYS A 309 1.91 -13.67 5.80
C LYS A 309 2.92 -12.59 6.09
N TYR A 310 4.00 -12.59 5.31
CA TYR A 310 5.10 -11.63 5.47
C TYR A 310 5.28 -10.81 4.22
N VAL A 311 5.60 -9.54 4.40
CA VAL A 311 5.82 -8.59 3.31
C VAL A 311 6.87 -7.57 3.70
N VAL A 312 7.60 -7.06 2.73
CA VAL A 312 8.50 -5.92 2.92
C VAL A 312 7.72 -4.63 2.71
N LYS A 313 7.50 -3.89 3.78
CA LYS A 313 6.96 -2.54 3.74
C LYS A 313 8.08 -1.55 3.49
N THR A 314 7.92 -0.71 2.48
CA THR A 314 8.90 0.30 2.08
C THR A 314 8.43 1.68 2.50
N VAL A 315 9.32 2.43 3.14
CA VAL A 315 9.02 3.77 3.68
C VAL A 315 10.12 4.72 3.24
N SER A 316 9.74 5.94 2.84
CA SER A 316 10.71 7.01 2.60
C SER A 316 11.31 7.48 3.93
N MET A 317 12.63 7.58 4.02
CA MET A 317 13.30 8.09 5.22
C MET A 317 12.98 9.58 5.49
N SER A 318 12.55 10.34 4.49
CA SER A 318 12.10 11.73 4.67
C SER A 318 10.71 11.85 5.31
N ALA A 319 9.91 10.79 5.28
CA ALA A 319 8.54 10.78 5.81
C ALA A 319 8.44 10.31 7.28
N GLU A 320 9.56 9.99 7.93
CA GLU A 320 9.56 9.48 9.33
C GLU A 320 9.14 10.53 10.37
N ASN A 321 9.35 11.81 10.08
CA ASN A 321 9.04 12.88 11.01
C ASN A 321 7.60 13.41 10.90
N ASP A 322 6.92 13.08 9.81
CA ASP A 322 5.55 13.48 9.55
C ASP A 322 4.71 12.21 9.34
N ASP A 323 3.57 12.06 9.99
CA ASP A 323 2.59 11.00 9.68
C ASP A 323 2.07 11.08 8.23
N ASN A 324 2.86 11.69 7.37
CA ASN A 324 2.55 12.02 6.00
C ASN A 324 2.89 10.81 5.10
N ARG A 325 1.90 9.99 4.80
CA ARG A 325 2.03 8.83 3.91
C ARG A 325 1.60 9.15 2.48
N LEU A 326 1.97 10.33 2.00
CA LEU A 326 1.71 10.74 0.63
C LEU A 326 2.56 9.92 -0.35
N ILE A 327 2.09 9.83 -1.60
CA ILE A 327 2.93 9.31 -2.68
C ILE A 327 4.16 10.21 -2.83
N SER A 328 5.33 9.59 -2.92
CA SER A 328 6.56 10.28 -3.21
C SER A 328 7.04 9.95 -4.63
N LEU A 329 7.41 11.00 -5.37
CA LEU A 329 8.04 10.89 -6.68
C LEU A 329 9.50 11.31 -6.58
N SER A 330 10.41 10.43 -7.01
CA SER A 330 11.83 10.73 -7.20
C SER A 330 12.10 10.86 -8.70
N VAL A 331 12.23 12.11 -9.15
CA VAL A 331 12.45 12.46 -10.57
C VAL A 331 13.94 12.55 -10.82
N LYS A 332 14.43 11.82 -11.80
CA LYS A 332 15.84 11.71 -12.17
C LYS A 332 15.99 11.87 -13.68
N GLU A 333 17.22 12.10 -14.14
CA GLU A 333 17.57 12.15 -15.55
C GLU A 333 16.63 13.07 -16.36
N ASN A 334 16.45 14.31 -15.87
CA ASN A 334 15.57 15.31 -16.47
C ASN A 334 14.13 14.82 -16.74
N GLY A 335 13.60 13.92 -15.88
CA GLY A 335 12.25 13.41 -15.98
C GLY A 335 12.09 12.15 -16.83
N SER A 336 13.17 11.64 -17.42
CA SER A 336 13.12 10.39 -18.18
C SER A 336 13.18 9.12 -17.29
N PHE A 337 13.56 9.27 -16.01
CA PHE A 337 13.48 8.22 -15.00
C PHE A 337 12.73 8.72 -13.77
N VAL A 338 11.65 8.06 -13.41
CA VAL A 338 10.80 8.45 -12.27
C VAL A 338 10.55 7.25 -11.38
N SER A 339 10.95 7.31 -10.11
CA SER A 339 10.57 6.31 -9.11
C SER A 339 9.35 6.79 -8.34
N VAL A 340 8.37 5.90 -8.19
CA VAL A 340 7.09 6.15 -7.52
C VAL A 340 6.97 5.25 -6.29
N LEU A 341 6.85 5.85 -5.11
CA LEU A 341 6.58 5.13 -3.87
C LEU A 341 5.22 5.55 -3.32
N GLY A 342 4.26 4.62 -3.30
CA GLY A 342 2.96 4.76 -2.64
C GLY A 342 2.86 3.83 -1.43
N GLY A 343 2.23 4.29 -0.37
CA GLY A 343 2.05 3.52 0.87
C GLY A 343 0.62 3.09 1.18
N LYS A 344 -0.34 3.35 0.26
CA LYS A 344 -1.76 3.04 0.43
C LYS A 344 -2.38 2.62 -0.90
N LEU A 345 -3.40 1.76 -0.85
CA LEU A 345 -4.11 1.30 -2.05
C LEU A 345 -4.86 2.44 -2.74
N ASP A 346 -5.50 3.32 -1.96
CA ASP A 346 -6.30 4.46 -2.45
C ASP A 346 -5.45 5.63 -2.99
N ALA A 347 -4.14 5.61 -2.76
CA ALA A 347 -3.24 6.68 -3.18
C ALA A 347 -3.09 6.79 -4.72
N ILE A 348 -3.51 5.77 -5.48
CA ILE A 348 -3.45 5.77 -6.96
C ILE A 348 -4.18 6.97 -7.58
N TYR A 349 -5.21 7.51 -6.92
CA TYR A 349 -5.99 8.64 -7.43
C TYR A 349 -5.31 10.00 -7.31
N ASP A 350 -4.18 10.07 -6.61
CA ASP A 350 -3.38 11.30 -6.50
C ASP A 350 -2.29 11.37 -7.58
N LEU A 351 -2.07 10.29 -8.35
CA LEU A 351 -0.95 10.18 -9.29
C LEU A 351 -1.05 11.18 -10.44
N ASN A 352 -2.23 11.35 -11.04
CA ASN A 352 -2.41 12.28 -12.15
C ASN A 352 -2.01 13.70 -11.75
N ASP A 353 -2.59 14.20 -10.65
CA ASP A 353 -2.31 15.53 -10.12
C ASP A 353 -0.81 15.72 -9.80
N LEU A 354 -0.16 14.66 -9.29
CA LEU A 354 1.26 14.68 -8.95
C LEU A 354 2.15 14.73 -10.18
N PHE A 355 1.83 13.94 -11.21
CA PHE A 355 2.60 13.92 -12.47
C PHE A 355 2.46 15.22 -13.23
N GLU A 356 1.25 15.78 -13.32
CA GLU A 356 1.00 17.12 -13.90
C GLU A 356 1.80 18.22 -13.17
N LYS A 357 1.72 18.28 -11.84
CA LYS A 357 2.45 19.28 -11.02
C LYS A 357 3.97 19.19 -11.19
N LYS A 358 4.48 18.02 -11.58
CA LYS A 358 5.92 17.82 -11.83
C LYS A 358 6.30 17.96 -13.29
N GLY A 359 5.35 18.28 -14.18
CA GLY A 359 5.59 18.36 -15.62
C GLY A 359 6.04 17.05 -16.25
N LEU A 360 5.52 15.93 -15.74
CA LEU A 360 5.87 14.58 -16.21
C LEU A 360 4.88 14.06 -17.26
N ILE A 361 3.73 14.69 -17.32
CA ILE A 361 2.66 14.53 -18.34
C ILE A 361 2.14 15.89 -18.69
#